data_a8abe97f9fb6c7fea1be6aa9a960b91b
#
_entry.id   a8abe97f9fb6c7fea1be6aa9a960b91b
#
_cell.length_a   1.000
_cell.length_b   1.000
_cell.length_c   1.000
_cell.angle_alpha   90.00
_cell.angle_beta   90.00
_cell.angle_gamma   90.00
#
_symmetry.space_group_name_H-M   'P 1'
#
loop_
_entity.id
_entity.type
_entity.pdbx_description
1 polymer ?
#
loop_
_entity_poly.entity_id
_entity_poly.type
_entity_poly.pdbx_seq_one_letter_code
_entity_poly.pdbx_strand_id
1 'polypeptide(L)'
;MKLKLALVGVLAVCVSVGAQASFLQQTQTSSTGDQTVVKTFEQRAKDYSKFREKLEEQMPKLSKEAKPEEIQTHKKNFQERVRAARVGAKHGDVFTPEAAKLIRAIIKDEYKGKERVELRDTVLNESDTKAVPLRVNYPYPESQENLEMAPTLLMRLPQLPKQLRYRFVGRNLLLIDRENGLIVDYMTNALP
;
A
#
# COMPACT_ATOMS: atom_id res chain seq x y z
N MET A 1 36.82 -12.65 84.97
CA MET A 1 36.80 -13.67 83.90
C MET A 1 35.50 -13.57 83.15
N LYS A 2 35.50 -12.97 82.02
CA LYS A 2 34.25 -12.78 81.19
C LYS A 2 34.55 -13.18 79.76
N LEU A 3 34.03 -14.27 79.37
CA LEU A 3 34.13 -14.87 78.02
C LEU A 3 33.20 -14.12 77.06
N LYS A 4 33.73 -13.56 76.03
CA LYS A 4 32.95 -12.90 74.96
C LYS A 4 32.74 -13.89 73.84
N LEU A 5 31.48 -14.24 73.58
CA LEU A 5 31.06 -15.04 72.44
C LEU A 5 30.79 -14.12 71.30
N ALA A 6 31.50 -14.31 70.17
CA ALA A 6 31.28 -13.56 68.91
C ALA A 6 30.34 -14.36 68.01
N LEU A 7 29.26 -13.75 67.66
CA LEU A 7 28.26 -14.28 66.75
C LEU A 7 28.63 -13.82 65.33
N VAL A 8 28.96 -14.78 64.44
CA VAL A 8 29.21 -14.52 63.03
C VAL A 8 27.90 -14.67 62.28
N GLY A 9 27.37 -13.59 61.84
CA GLY A 9 26.19 -13.57 60.95
C GLY A 9 26.57 -13.81 59.51
N VAL A 10 26.11 -14.90 58.91
CA VAL A 10 26.27 -15.17 57.47
C VAL A 10 25.12 -14.47 56.75
N LEU A 11 25.48 -13.46 55.95
CA LEU A 11 24.54 -12.75 55.07
C LEU A 11 24.47 -13.51 53.74
N ALA A 12 23.36 -14.21 53.54
CA ALA A 12 23.07 -14.85 52.25
C ALA A 12 22.56 -13.77 51.25
N VAL A 13 23.38 -13.43 50.27
CA VAL A 13 23.01 -12.56 49.16
C VAL A 13 22.31 -13.41 48.09
N CYS A 14 20.99 -13.35 48.03
CA CYS A 14 20.24 -13.90 46.90
C CYS A 14 20.41 -12.98 45.69
N VAL A 15 21.26 -13.38 44.74
CA VAL A 15 21.34 -12.74 43.42
C VAL A 15 20.19 -13.27 42.58
N SER A 16 19.10 -12.51 42.47
CA SER A 16 18.04 -12.76 41.51
C SER A 16 18.50 -12.35 40.11
N VAL A 17 18.87 -13.34 39.29
CA VAL A 17 19.12 -13.14 37.86
C VAL A 17 17.78 -12.89 37.19
N GLY A 18 17.44 -11.62 37.03
CA GLY A 18 16.33 -11.19 36.18
C GLY A 18 16.68 -11.49 34.74
N ALA A 19 16.05 -12.50 34.15
CA ALA A 19 16.06 -12.73 32.72
C ALA A 19 15.31 -11.57 32.04
N GLN A 20 16.04 -10.56 31.59
CA GLN A 20 15.52 -9.56 30.68
C GLN A 20 15.37 -10.23 29.31
N ALA A 21 14.15 -10.63 28.99
CA ALA A 21 13.76 -10.97 27.63
C ALA A 21 13.90 -9.70 26.79
N SER A 22 15.05 -9.54 26.14
CA SER A 22 15.25 -8.54 25.10
C SER A 22 14.31 -8.89 23.95
N PHE A 23 13.15 -8.25 23.90
CA PHE A 23 12.34 -8.18 22.70
C PHE A 23 13.20 -7.48 21.65
N LEU A 24 13.90 -8.28 20.85
CA LEU A 24 14.53 -7.80 19.62
C LEU A 24 13.40 -7.39 18.68
N GLN A 25 13.02 -6.13 18.80
CA GLN A 25 12.22 -5.44 17.84
C GLN A 25 13.02 -5.42 16.53
N GLN A 26 12.73 -6.37 15.66
CA GLN A 26 13.35 -6.51 14.35
C GLN A 26 12.82 -5.37 13.48
N THR A 27 13.33 -4.17 13.73
CA THR A 27 13.21 -3.05 12.79
C THR A 27 13.95 -3.49 11.53
N GLN A 28 13.21 -3.89 10.52
CA GLN A 28 13.75 -4.07 9.18
C GLN A 28 14.36 -2.74 8.77
N THR A 29 15.68 -2.65 8.86
CA THR A 29 16.44 -1.48 8.41
C THR A 29 16.36 -1.50 6.88
N SER A 30 15.40 -0.76 6.33
CA SER A 30 15.32 -0.52 4.88
C SER A 30 16.67 0.08 4.46
N SER A 31 17.30 -0.49 3.44
CA SER A 31 18.56 0.06 2.94
C SER A 31 18.35 1.50 2.47
N THR A 32 19.39 2.32 2.49
CA THR A 32 19.32 3.71 1.98
C THR A 32 18.81 3.73 0.54
N GLY A 33 19.13 2.71 -0.26
CA GLY A 33 18.60 2.53 -1.61
C GLY A 33 17.09 2.32 -1.63
N ASP A 34 16.55 1.47 -0.75
CA ASP A 34 15.11 1.22 -0.67
C ASP A 34 14.33 2.47 -0.27
N GLN A 35 14.86 3.27 0.67
CA GLN A 35 14.25 4.55 1.05
C GLN A 35 14.18 5.54 -0.10
N THR A 36 15.21 5.59 -0.95
CA THR A 36 15.23 6.43 -2.15
C THR A 36 14.18 5.99 -3.16
N VAL A 37 14.05 4.67 -3.37
CA VAL A 37 13.03 4.09 -4.25
C VAL A 37 11.62 4.42 -3.76
N VAL A 38 11.36 4.26 -2.46
CA VAL A 38 10.07 4.62 -1.83
C VAL A 38 9.76 6.10 -2.05
N LYS A 39 10.69 7.00 -1.73
CA LYS A 39 10.50 8.45 -1.91
C LYS A 39 10.22 8.82 -3.37
N THR A 40 10.92 8.19 -4.30
CA THR A 40 10.70 8.44 -5.75
C THR A 40 9.31 7.99 -6.18
N PHE A 41 8.87 6.82 -5.75
CA PHE A 41 7.52 6.32 -6.02
C PHE A 41 6.46 7.25 -5.44
N GLU A 42 6.58 7.62 -4.17
CA GLU A 42 5.65 8.52 -3.48
C GLU A 42 5.60 9.90 -4.15
N GLN A 43 6.75 10.41 -4.62
CA GLN A 43 6.80 11.67 -5.34
C GLN A 43 6.04 11.58 -6.66
N ARG A 44 6.22 10.52 -7.45
CA ARG A 44 5.47 10.30 -8.70
C ARG A 44 3.97 10.18 -8.46
N ALA A 45 3.55 9.49 -7.39
CA ALA A 45 2.15 9.41 -6.98
C ALA A 45 1.60 10.80 -6.59
N LYS A 46 2.37 11.62 -5.87
CA LYS A 46 2.02 13.00 -5.53
C LYS A 46 1.94 13.90 -6.77
N ASP A 47 2.85 13.74 -7.73
CA ASP A 47 2.84 14.52 -8.96
C ASP A 47 1.58 14.23 -9.79
N TYR A 48 1.18 12.95 -9.89
CA TYR A 48 -0.11 12.59 -10.47
C TYR A 48 -1.28 13.25 -9.71
N SER A 49 -1.27 13.20 -8.38
CA SER A 49 -2.34 13.77 -7.56
C SER A 49 -2.47 15.29 -7.80
N LYS A 50 -1.37 16.01 -7.80
CA LYS A 50 -1.36 17.47 -8.11
C LYS A 50 -1.81 17.76 -9.55
N PHE A 51 -1.40 16.92 -10.49
CA PHE A 51 -1.81 17.07 -11.87
C PHE A 51 -3.33 16.90 -12.03
N ARG A 52 -3.91 15.85 -11.45
CA ARG A 52 -5.35 15.61 -11.54
C ARG A 52 -6.19 16.68 -10.82
N GLU A 53 -5.71 17.18 -9.66
CA GLU A 53 -6.34 18.25 -8.90
C GLU A 53 -6.48 19.54 -9.74
N LYS A 54 -5.42 19.92 -10.46
CA LYS A 54 -5.47 21.07 -11.38
C LYS A 54 -6.52 20.91 -12.49
N LEU A 55 -6.74 19.70 -12.97
CA LEU A 55 -7.77 19.43 -13.97
C LEU A 55 -9.18 19.47 -13.37
N GLU A 56 -9.33 18.97 -12.16
CA GLU A 56 -10.59 18.98 -11.41
C GLU A 56 -11.03 20.41 -11.05
N GLU A 57 -10.09 21.27 -10.61
CA GLU A 57 -10.34 22.69 -10.32
C GLU A 57 -10.93 23.47 -11.50
N GLN A 58 -10.64 23.02 -12.73
CA GLN A 58 -11.16 23.60 -13.96
C GLN A 58 -12.54 23.07 -14.37
N MET A 59 -13.09 22.13 -13.60
CA MET A 59 -14.41 21.57 -13.88
C MET A 59 -15.52 22.31 -13.12
N PRO A 60 -16.76 22.30 -13.65
CA PRO A 60 -17.90 22.77 -12.89
C PRO A 60 -18.03 21.99 -11.58
N LYS A 61 -18.22 22.70 -10.47
CA LYS A 61 -18.44 22.07 -9.17
C LYS A 61 -19.81 21.39 -9.15
N LEU A 62 -19.89 20.18 -8.63
CA LEU A 62 -21.16 19.53 -8.35
C LEU A 62 -21.89 20.24 -7.22
N SER A 63 -23.21 20.36 -7.35
CA SER A 63 -24.07 20.77 -6.26
C SER A 63 -24.04 19.73 -5.13
N LYS A 64 -24.26 20.18 -3.89
CA LYS A 64 -24.46 19.26 -2.75
C LYS A 64 -25.70 18.40 -2.90
N GLU A 65 -26.64 18.83 -3.72
CA GLU A 65 -27.91 18.13 -4.04
C GLU A 65 -27.88 17.47 -5.43
N ALA A 66 -26.67 17.24 -5.99
CA ALA A 66 -26.53 16.65 -7.29
C ALA A 66 -27.16 15.24 -7.34
N LYS A 67 -27.92 14.99 -8.40
CA LYS A 67 -28.53 13.68 -8.62
C LYS A 67 -27.48 12.63 -9.03
N PRO A 68 -27.76 11.34 -8.82
CA PRO A 68 -26.82 10.27 -9.20
C PRO A 68 -26.33 10.37 -10.66
N GLU A 69 -27.21 10.74 -11.60
CA GLU A 69 -26.87 10.88 -13.01
C GLU A 69 -25.90 12.04 -13.27
N GLU A 70 -26.04 13.13 -12.52
CA GLU A 70 -25.13 14.29 -12.60
C GLU A 70 -23.74 13.93 -12.04
N ILE A 71 -23.71 13.17 -10.95
CA ILE A 71 -22.46 12.65 -10.35
C ILE A 71 -21.76 11.73 -11.35
N GLN A 72 -22.48 10.80 -11.99
CA GLN A 72 -21.90 9.89 -12.98
C GLN A 72 -21.40 10.65 -14.22
N THR A 73 -22.16 11.63 -14.69
CA THR A 73 -21.74 12.48 -15.82
C THR A 73 -20.49 13.26 -15.48
N HIS A 74 -20.43 13.87 -14.28
CA HIS A 74 -19.25 14.60 -13.81
C HIS A 74 -18.02 13.68 -13.73
N LYS A 75 -18.19 12.49 -13.15
CA LYS A 75 -17.13 11.48 -13.06
C LYS A 75 -16.60 11.10 -14.44
N LYS A 76 -17.49 10.85 -15.40
CA LYS A 76 -17.11 10.52 -16.78
C LYS A 76 -16.37 11.67 -17.46
N ASN A 77 -16.84 12.88 -17.33
CA ASN A 77 -16.18 14.07 -17.90
C ASN A 77 -14.78 14.27 -17.29
N PHE A 78 -14.66 14.07 -15.99
CA PHE A 78 -13.37 14.13 -15.31
C PHE A 78 -12.41 13.03 -15.79
N GLN A 79 -12.90 11.82 -15.93
CA GLN A 79 -12.15 10.68 -16.45
C GLN A 79 -11.61 10.96 -17.86
N GLU A 80 -12.47 11.48 -18.76
CA GLU A 80 -12.09 11.81 -20.13
C GLU A 80 -11.05 12.93 -20.18
N ARG A 81 -11.20 13.94 -19.32
CA ARG A 81 -10.24 15.06 -19.22
C ARG A 81 -8.87 14.60 -18.75
N VAL A 82 -8.82 13.76 -17.71
CA VAL A 82 -7.55 13.18 -17.21
C VAL A 82 -6.90 12.31 -18.30
N ARG A 83 -7.70 11.48 -19.00
CA ARG A 83 -7.19 10.65 -20.11
C ARG A 83 -6.59 11.46 -21.23
N ALA A 84 -7.29 12.51 -21.66
CA ALA A 84 -6.83 13.40 -22.73
C ALA A 84 -5.52 14.10 -22.37
N ALA A 85 -5.40 14.58 -21.13
CA ALA A 85 -4.19 15.26 -20.66
C ALA A 85 -3.01 14.29 -20.38
N ARG A 86 -3.28 12.97 -20.28
CA ARG A 86 -2.28 11.92 -20.03
C ARG A 86 -2.08 10.98 -21.22
N VAL A 87 -2.27 11.46 -22.44
CA VAL A 87 -2.15 10.63 -23.66
C VAL A 87 -0.78 9.96 -23.80
N GLY A 88 0.29 10.57 -23.25
CA GLY A 88 1.66 10.05 -23.26
C GLY A 88 2.02 9.13 -22.07
N ALA A 89 1.10 8.90 -21.12
CA ALA A 89 1.40 8.09 -19.95
C ALA A 89 1.60 6.61 -20.31
N LYS A 90 2.61 6.00 -19.70
CA LYS A 90 3.05 4.64 -20.00
C LYS A 90 3.04 3.77 -18.74
N HIS A 91 2.95 2.47 -18.95
CA HIS A 91 3.19 1.46 -17.91
C HIS A 91 4.60 1.63 -17.35
N GLY A 92 4.71 1.65 -16.01
CA GLY A 92 5.96 1.84 -15.30
C GLY A 92 6.32 3.31 -15.01
N ASP A 93 5.48 4.27 -15.38
CA ASP A 93 5.71 5.68 -15.05
C ASP A 93 5.72 5.93 -13.53
N VAL A 94 4.93 5.16 -12.75
CA VAL A 94 4.89 5.22 -11.28
C VAL A 94 5.55 3.97 -10.69
N PHE A 95 5.13 2.78 -11.12
CA PHE A 95 5.78 1.52 -10.77
C PHE A 95 7.05 1.30 -11.61
N THR A 96 8.09 2.11 -11.36
CA THR A 96 9.38 1.88 -12.02
C THR A 96 9.89 0.47 -11.75
N PRO A 97 10.83 -0.08 -12.53
CA PRO A 97 11.40 -1.41 -12.28
C PRO A 97 11.90 -1.60 -10.85
N GLU A 98 12.53 -0.56 -10.27
CA GLU A 98 13.06 -0.56 -8.90
C GLU A 98 11.92 -0.57 -7.88
N ALA A 99 10.90 0.28 -8.06
CA ALA A 99 9.72 0.32 -7.21
C ALA A 99 8.95 -0.99 -7.27
N ALA A 100 8.76 -1.54 -8.47
CA ALA A 100 8.09 -2.83 -8.66
C ALA A 100 8.85 -3.98 -8.00
N LYS A 101 10.19 -3.99 -8.06
CA LYS A 101 11.04 -4.99 -7.39
C LYS A 101 10.87 -4.91 -5.86
N LEU A 102 10.95 -3.70 -5.29
CA LEU A 102 10.81 -3.48 -3.86
C LEU A 102 9.40 -3.89 -3.37
N ILE A 103 8.36 -3.43 -4.06
CA ILE A 103 6.97 -3.73 -3.71
C ILE A 103 6.68 -5.24 -3.80
N ARG A 104 7.20 -5.96 -4.82
CA ARG A 104 7.10 -7.42 -4.86
C ARG A 104 7.77 -8.10 -3.68
N ALA A 105 8.92 -7.59 -3.23
CA ALA A 105 9.60 -8.14 -2.06
C ALA A 105 8.76 -7.95 -0.79
N ILE A 106 8.14 -6.78 -0.60
CA ILE A 106 7.22 -6.50 0.50
C ILE A 106 6.01 -7.44 0.45
N ILE A 107 5.36 -7.57 -0.71
CA ILE A 107 4.21 -8.44 -0.90
C ILE A 107 4.59 -9.91 -0.64
N LYS A 108 5.68 -10.38 -1.22
CA LYS A 108 6.18 -11.74 -1.01
C LYS A 108 6.43 -12.03 0.46
N ASP A 109 7.00 -11.08 1.19
CA ASP A 109 7.26 -11.21 2.61
C ASP A 109 5.96 -11.22 3.43
N GLU A 110 4.98 -10.40 3.06
CA GLU A 110 3.66 -10.37 3.68
C GLU A 110 2.92 -11.71 3.56
N TYR A 111 3.03 -12.37 2.43
CA TYR A 111 2.36 -13.64 2.16
C TYR A 111 3.22 -14.88 2.44
N LYS A 112 4.25 -14.78 3.27
CA LYS A 112 5.00 -15.94 3.79
C LYS A 112 4.22 -16.62 4.92
N GLY A 113 4.16 -17.95 4.88
CA GLY A 113 3.53 -18.78 5.93
C GLY A 113 2.17 -19.34 5.52
N LYS A 114 1.74 -20.42 6.20
CA LYS A 114 0.54 -21.21 5.82
C LYS A 114 -0.76 -20.39 5.89
N GLU A 115 -0.97 -19.65 6.97
CA GLU A 115 -2.19 -18.84 7.15
C GLU A 115 -2.33 -17.72 6.10
N ARG A 116 -1.21 -17.24 5.58
CA ARG A 116 -1.17 -16.18 4.57
C ARG A 116 -1.30 -16.71 3.14
N VAL A 117 -1.03 -17.99 2.93
CA VAL A 117 -1.31 -18.65 1.65
C VAL A 117 -2.82 -18.70 1.41
N GLU A 118 -3.62 -19.03 2.41
CA GLU A 118 -5.09 -19.02 2.31
C GLU A 118 -5.62 -17.63 1.96
N LEU A 119 -5.10 -16.59 2.61
CA LEU A 119 -5.46 -15.19 2.29
C LEU A 119 -5.08 -14.82 0.85
N ARG A 120 -3.89 -15.24 0.39
CA ARG A 120 -3.47 -15.04 -1.01
C ARG A 120 -4.41 -15.75 -1.97
N ASP A 121 -4.77 -16.98 -1.67
CA ASP A 121 -5.65 -17.79 -2.53
C ASP A 121 -7.07 -17.21 -2.57
N THR A 122 -7.55 -16.64 -1.46
CA THR A 122 -8.78 -15.85 -1.42
C THR A 122 -8.70 -14.66 -2.37
N VAL A 123 -7.62 -13.87 -2.30
CA VAL A 123 -7.39 -12.74 -3.21
C VAL A 123 -7.36 -13.19 -4.67
N LEU A 124 -6.76 -14.34 -4.97
CA LEU A 124 -6.69 -14.87 -6.34
C LEU A 124 -8.03 -15.41 -6.83
N ASN A 125 -8.81 -16.06 -5.97
CA ASN A 125 -10.08 -16.68 -6.34
C ASN A 125 -11.21 -15.65 -6.48
N GLU A 126 -11.22 -14.64 -5.64
CA GLU A 126 -12.26 -13.60 -5.65
C GLU A 126 -11.98 -12.50 -6.70
N SER A 127 -10.73 -12.39 -7.19
CA SER A 127 -10.42 -11.46 -8.26
C SER A 127 -10.92 -12.04 -9.59
N ASP A 128 -12.09 -11.60 -10.04
CA ASP A 128 -12.56 -11.90 -11.40
C ASP A 128 -11.64 -11.22 -12.43
N THR A 129 -10.69 -12.01 -12.93
CA THR A 129 -9.64 -11.53 -13.82
C THR A 129 -10.10 -11.45 -15.29
N LYS A 130 -11.32 -11.88 -15.58
CA LYS A 130 -11.73 -12.18 -16.98
C LYS A 130 -11.97 -10.96 -17.85
N ALA A 131 -12.04 -9.75 -17.31
CA ALA A 131 -12.54 -8.62 -18.10
C ALA A 131 -11.85 -7.27 -17.92
N VAL A 132 -10.82 -7.10 -17.10
CA VAL A 132 -10.17 -5.78 -16.93
C VAL A 132 -8.94 -5.68 -17.80
N PRO A 133 -8.98 -4.89 -18.89
CA PRO A 133 -7.75 -4.65 -19.67
C PRO A 133 -6.75 -3.88 -18.81
N LEU A 134 -5.58 -4.45 -18.57
CA LEU A 134 -4.49 -3.79 -17.89
C LEU A 134 -3.86 -2.73 -18.82
N ARG A 135 -4.41 -1.54 -18.79
CA ARG A 135 -3.92 -0.39 -19.56
C ARG A 135 -3.93 0.86 -18.70
N VAL A 136 -2.83 1.60 -18.77
CA VAL A 136 -2.76 2.95 -18.19
C VAL A 136 -3.84 3.83 -18.83
N ASN A 137 -4.45 4.68 -18.04
CA ASN A 137 -5.58 5.53 -18.42
C ASN A 137 -6.86 4.77 -18.85
N TYR A 138 -6.97 3.48 -18.52
CA TYR A 138 -8.20 2.73 -18.76
C TYR A 138 -9.09 2.72 -17.51
N PRO A 139 -10.41 2.84 -17.63
CA PRO A 139 -11.29 2.81 -16.47
C PRO A 139 -11.29 1.41 -15.85
N TYR A 140 -11.17 1.36 -14.53
CA TYR A 140 -11.37 0.15 -13.75
C TYR A 140 -12.85 -0.02 -13.46
N PRO A 141 -13.48 -1.17 -13.78
CA PRO A 141 -14.91 -1.39 -13.54
C PRO A 141 -15.24 -1.38 -12.05
N GLU A 142 -16.23 -0.58 -11.65
CA GLU A 142 -16.68 -0.49 -10.25
C GLU A 142 -17.29 -1.79 -9.73
N SER A 143 -17.88 -2.60 -10.61
CA SER A 143 -18.46 -3.90 -10.27
C SER A 143 -17.47 -4.92 -9.71
N GLN A 144 -16.17 -4.64 -9.78
CA GLN A 144 -15.09 -5.51 -9.28
C GLN A 144 -14.46 -5.00 -7.99
N GLU A 145 -15.15 -4.18 -7.22
CA GLU A 145 -14.60 -3.51 -6.03
C GLU A 145 -14.52 -4.37 -4.76
N ASN A 146 -14.76 -5.66 -4.82
CA ASN A 146 -15.04 -6.49 -3.63
C ASN A 146 -13.83 -6.93 -2.80
N LEU A 147 -12.59 -6.67 -3.23
CA LEU A 147 -11.41 -7.09 -2.49
C LEU A 147 -10.69 -5.91 -1.85
N GLU A 148 -10.81 -5.83 -0.53
CA GLU A 148 -9.99 -4.94 0.27
C GLU A 148 -8.59 -5.53 0.47
N MET A 149 -7.58 -4.69 0.34
CA MET A 149 -6.21 -5.06 0.64
C MET A 149 -6.01 -5.17 2.16
N ALA A 150 -5.31 -6.23 2.60
CA ALA A 150 -5.02 -6.44 4.01
C ALA A 150 -4.38 -5.17 4.64
N PRO A 151 -4.89 -4.68 5.78
CA PRO A 151 -4.35 -3.48 6.43
C PRO A 151 -2.86 -3.59 6.75
N THR A 152 -2.39 -4.78 7.12
CA THR A 152 -0.98 -5.06 7.40
C THR A 152 -0.09 -4.84 6.18
N LEU A 153 -0.56 -5.24 5.00
CA LEU A 153 0.14 -4.98 3.75
C LEU A 153 0.15 -3.49 3.41
N LEU A 154 -1.01 -2.80 3.57
CA LEU A 154 -1.11 -1.36 3.29
C LEU A 154 -0.13 -0.53 4.12
N MET A 155 0.11 -0.90 5.40
CA MET A 155 1.06 -0.23 6.26
C MET A 155 2.52 -0.42 5.83
N ARG A 156 2.82 -1.44 5.05
CA ARG A 156 4.17 -1.76 4.57
C ARG A 156 4.46 -1.20 3.18
N LEU A 157 3.42 -0.93 2.39
CA LEU A 157 3.55 -0.34 1.05
C LEU A 157 3.88 1.16 1.13
N PRO A 158 4.52 1.74 0.10
CA PRO A 158 4.73 3.18 0.00
C PRO A 158 3.43 3.96 0.18
N GLN A 159 3.50 5.12 0.83
CA GLN A 159 2.34 5.94 1.14
C GLN A 159 1.74 6.57 -0.13
N LEU A 160 0.42 6.56 -0.21
CA LEU A 160 -0.30 7.18 -1.31
C LEU A 160 -1.02 8.46 -0.89
N PRO A 161 -1.12 9.46 -1.79
CA PRO A 161 -2.10 10.53 -1.64
C PRO A 161 -3.51 9.96 -1.51
N LYS A 162 -4.39 10.69 -0.81
CA LYS A 162 -5.79 10.26 -0.54
C LYS A 162 -6.60 9.96 -1.81
N GLN A 163 -6.23 10.55 -2.94
CA GLN A 163 -6.87 10.37 -4.23
C GLN A 163 -6.58 9.02 -4.88
N LEU A 164 -5.54 8.34 -4.42
CA LEU A 164 -5.08 7.08 -4.99
C LEU A 164 -5.36 5.89 -4.06
N ARG A 165 -5.45 4.71 -4.64
CA ARG A 165 -5.50 3.45 -3.91
C ARG A 165 -4.77 2.34 -4.63
N TYR A 166 -4.25 1.39 -3.87
CA TYR A 166 -3.82 0.10 -4.40
C TYR A 166 -5.01 -0.84 -4.58
N ARG A 167 -4.95 -1.70 -5.60
CA ARG A 167 -5.93 -2.76 -5.83
C ARG A 167 -5.27 -3.97 -6.46
N PHE A 168 -5.55 -5.16 -5.95
CA PHE A 168 -5.20 -6.39 -6.64
C PHE A 168 -6.26 -6.73 -7.68
N VAL A 169 -5.79 -7.23 -8.84
CA VAL A 169 -6.62 -7.84 -9.88
C VAL A 169 -5.88 -9.09 -10.36
N GLY A 170 -6.36 -10.25 -9.95
CA GLY A 170 -5.59 -11.46 -10.05
C GLY A 170 -4.23 -11.30 -9.38
N ARG A 171 -3.19 -11.62 -10.09
CA ARG A 171 -1.80 -11.49 -9.60
C ARG A 171 -1.20 -10.09 -9.78
N ASN A 172 -1.97 -9.14 -10.28
CA ASN A 172 -1.45 -7.82 -10.61
C ASN A 172 -1.83 -6.79 -9.54
N LEU A 173 -0.96 -5.81 -9.31
CA LEU A 173 -1.22 -4.68 -8.44
C LEU A 173 -1.45 -3.43 -9.28
N LEU A 174 -2.59 -2.79 -9.10
CA LEU A 174 -2.99 -1.58 -9.77
C LEU A 174 -2.90 -0.39 -8.83
N LEU A 175 -2.55 0.76 -9.38
CA LEU A 175 -2.70 2.07 -8.77
C LEU A 175 -3.90 2.74 -9.43
N ILE A 176 -4.95 3.03 -8.66
CA ILE A 176 -6.23 3.51 -9.17
C ILE A 176 -6.55 4.87 -8.57
N ASP A 177 -7.01 5.80 -9.40
CA ASP A 177 -7.63 7.05 -8.95
C ASP A 177 -9.03 6.75 -8.39
N ARG A 178 -9.27 7.13 -7.13
CA ARG A 178 -10.51 6.81 -6.40
C ARG A 178 -11.74 7.48 -6.99
N GLU A 179 -11.56 8.64 -7.58
CA GLU A 179 -12.67 9.49 -8.01
C GLU A 179 -13.05 9.25 -9.46
N ASN A 180 -12.08 9.26 -10.36
CA ASN A 180 -12.33 9.03 -11.76
C ASN A 180 -12.24 7.55 -12.19
N GLY A 181 -11.76 6.66 -11.31
CA GLY A 181 -11.67 5.22 -11.55
C GLY A 181 -10.62 4.81 -12.58
N LEU A 182 -9.71 5.69 -12.99
CA LEU A 182 -8.66 5.34 -13.96
C LEU A 182 -7.54 4.53 -13.33
N ILE A 183 -7.05 3.55 -14.07
CA ILE A 183 -5.79 2.88 -13.77
C ILE A 183 -4.66 3.87 -14.09
N VAL A 184 -4.02 4.37 -13.05
CA VAL A 184 -2.91 5.34 -13.15
C VAL A 184 -1.64 4.65 -13.62
N ASP A 185 -1.37 3.47 -13.06
CA ASP A 185 -0.29 2.56 -13.44
C ASP A 185 -0.58 1.16 -12.85
N TYR A 186 0.18 0.16 -13.24
CA TYR A 186 0.03 -1.19 -12.72
C TYR A 186 1.37 -1.94 -12.73
N MET A 187 1.48 -3.00 -11.94
CA MET A 187 2.58 -3.97 -12.03
C MET A 187 2.01 -5.38 -12.15
N THR A 188 2.57 -6.14 -13.08
CA THR A 188 2.19 -7.54 -13.30
C THR A 188 2.90 -8.47 -12.33
N ASN A 189 2.29 -9.63 -12.04
CA ASN A 189 2.89 -10.66 -11.17
C ASN A 189 3.36 -10.09 -9.82
N ALA A 190 2.51 -9.28 -9.18
CA ALA A 190 2.77 -8.70 -7.87
C ALA A 190 2.61 -9.75 -6.77
N LEU A 191 1.61 -10.63 -6.87
CA LEU A 191 1.43 -11.77 -5.97
C LEU A 191 2.34 -12.95 -6.40
N PRO A 192 2.98 -13.61 -5.43
CA PRO A 192 3.84 -14.76 -5.68
C PRO A 192 3.10 -15.98 -6.20
#